data_1b7137adf13e056fbaee0e2cb3dd1357
#
_entry.id   1b7137adf13e056fbaee0e2cb3dd1357
#
_cell.length_a   1.000
_cell.length_b   1.000
_cell.length_c   1.000
_cell.angle_alpha   90.00
_cell.angle_beta   90.00
_cell.angle_gamma   90.00
#
_symmetry.space_group_name_H-M   'P 1'
#
loop_
_entity.id
_entity.type
_entity.pdbx_description
1 polymer ?
#
loop_
_entity_poly.entity_id
_entity_poly.type
_entity_poly.pdbx_seq_one_letter_code
_entity_poly.pdbx_strand_id
1 'polypeptide(L)'
;MSDLHGHLPNPEQIEKVDVVVICGDIVPLKIQRASMFVDEWLRNEFKEWIQLLPCERVILTPGNHDFYFHSAPRTKLEDTLNHVGKKLVYLEDSSYIYKGVSFYGCPWCTGPLGWAFCPGNSMLFHGVYKEIVTIEDMYNKIPECDVLLTHQPPSIENLGTSFHWDKARAKDWGSDRLRVHLKDKNILVNFSGHVHSGDHERILYPTLGCDTVFYNVSIKNEQYKVAFQPRYILLNKEDKTIIEMGTTKMITLD
;
A
#
# COMPACT_ATOMS: atom_id res chain seq x y z
N MET A 1 -6.39 0.40 4.06
CA MET A 1 -5.49 0.80 5.17
C MET A 1 -4.04 0.61 4.77
N SER A 2 -3.09 1.29 5.44
CA SER A 2 -1.64 1.19 5.23
C SER A 2 -0.88 1.52 6.52
N ASP A 3 0.44 1.27 6.53
CA ASP A 3 1.37 1.66 7.60
C ASP A 3 0.96 1.10 8.97
N LEU A 4 0.66 -0.20 8.98
CA LEU A 4 0.24 -0.90 10.19
C LEU A 4 1.37 -0.96 11.23
N HIS A 5 2.62 -1.18 10.79
CA HIS A 5 3.81 -1.31 11.63
C HIS A 5 3.57 -2.20 12.86
N GLY A 6 2.91 -3.35 12.62
CA GLY A 6 2.54 -4.33 13.65
C GLY A 6 1.29 -4.00 14.47
N HIS A 7 0.65 -2.86 14.24
CA HIS A 7 -0.67 -2.59 14.80
C HIS A 7 -1.73 -3.28 13.93
N LEU A 8 -2.43 -4.23 14.50
CA LEU A 8 -3.51 -4.96 13.84
C LEU A 8 -4.84 -4.42 14.39
N PRO A 9 -5.60 -3.59 13.63
CA PRO A 9 -6.88 -3.06 14.09
C PRO A 9 -7.83 -4.17 14.53
N ASN A 10 -8.62 -3.92 15.59
CA ASN A 10 -9.57 -4.92 16.10
C ASN A 10 -10.58 -5.31 15.00
N PRO A 11 -10.63 -6.58 14.56
CA PRO A 11 -11.54 -7.03 13.52
C PRO A 11 -13.03 -6.76 13.80
N GLU A 12 -13.41 -6.74 15.07
CA GLU A 12 -14.80 -6.45 15.48
C GLU A 12 -15.22 -4.98 15.21
N GLN A 13 -14.24 -4.09 15.05
CA GLN A 13 -14.44 -2.67 14.74
C GLN A 13 -14.38 -2.38 13.24
N ILE A 14 -14.05 -3.39 12.43
CA ILE A 14 -14.02 -3.28 10.99
C ILE A 14 -15.38 -3.71 10.42
N GLU A 15 -15.96 -2.87 9.57
CA GLU A 15 -17.21 -3.20 8.90
C GLU A 15 -17.03 -4.37 7.93
N LYS A 16 -18.12 -5.14 7.73
CA LYS A 16 -18.11 -6.22 6.75
C LYS A 16 -17.98 -5.66 5.34
N VAL A 17 -16.96 -6.10 4.61
CA VAL A 17 -16.65 -5.69 3.24
C VAL A 17 -16.32 -6.90 2.36
N ASP A 18 -16.35 -6.75 1.04
CA ASP A 18 -15.89 -7.80 0.13
C ASP A 18 -14.37 -7.94 0.19
N VAL A 19 -13.66 -6.82 0.18
CA VAL A 19 -12.19 -6.76 0.09
C VAL A 19 -11.62 -5.76 1.09
N VAL A 20 -10.60 -6.16 1.83
CA VAL A 20 -9.70 -5.27 2.55
C VAL A 20 -8.43 -5.07 1.72
N VAL A 21 -8.06 -3.82 1.41
CA VAL A 21 -6.78 -3.50 0.78
C VAL A 21 -5.78 -2.99 1.81
N ILE A 22 -4.50 -3.42 1.66
CA ILE A 22 -3.39 -3.00 2.53
C ILE A 22 -2.24 -2.53 1.64
N CYS A 23 -1.82 -1.27 1.83
CA CYS A 23 -0.83 -0.59 0.98
C CYS A 23 0.56 -0.51 1.64
N GLY A 24 1.00 -1.60 2.26
CA GLY A 24 2.36 -1.76 2.75
C GLY A 24 2.60 -1.35 4.20
N ASP A 25 3.85 -1.57 4.60
CA ASP A 25 4.40 -1.29 5.94
C ASP A 25 3.60 -1.99 7.05
N ILE A 26 3.41 -3.31 6.87
CA ILE A 26 2.66 -4.13 7.83
C ILE A 26 3.51 -4.60 9.01
N VAL A 27 4.82 -4.82 8.78
CA VAL A 27 5.71 -5.50 9.72
C VAL A 27 6.00 -4.63 10.95
N PRO A 28 5.99 -5.20 12.18
CA PRO A 28 6.37 -4.47 13.38
C PRO A 28 7.78 -3.88 13.29
N LEU A 29 7.95 -2.58 13.58
CA LEU A 29 9.21 -1.86 13.46
C LEU A 29 10.38 -2.55 14.20
N LYS A 30 10.09 -3.15 15.36
CA LYS A 30 11.13 -3.78 16.20
C LYS A 30 11.77 -5.02 15.55
N ILE A 31 11.04 -5.72 14.67
CA ILE A 31 11.50 -6.96 14.04
C ILE A 31 11.73 -6.83 12.55
N GLN A 32 11.43 -5.70 11.92
CA GLN A 32 11.37 -5.53 10.47
C GLN A 32 12.61 -6.01 9.69
N ARG A 33 13.80 -5.99 10.31
CA ARG A 33 15.06 -6.48 9.72
C ARG A 33 15.48 -7.88 10.18
N ALA A 34 14.68 -8.52 11.03
CA ALA A 34 14.95 -9.83 11.59
C ALA A 34 14.07 -10.91 10.93
N SER A 35 14.47 -11.38 9.74
CA SER A 35 13.66 -12.24 8.86
C SER A 35 13.00 -13.44 9.57
N MET A 36 13.67 -14.06 10.56
CA MET A 36 13.12 -15.19 11.29
C MET A 36 11.93 -14.76 12.16
N PHE A 37 12.02 -13.64 12.85
CA PHE A 37 10.93 -13.13 13.68
C PHE A 37 9.77 -12.59 12.85
N VAL A 38 10.07 -12.01 11.67
CA VAL A 38 9.01 -11.59 10.73
C VAL A 38 8.26 -12.80 10.19
N ASP A 39 8.96 -13.86 9.78
CA ASP A 39 8.34 -15.11 9.32
C ASP A 39 7.42 -15.72 10.41
N GLU A 40 7.90 -15.77 11.65
CA GLU A 40 7.14 -16.26 12.80
C GLU A 40 5.89 -15.40 13.04
N TRP A 41 6.03 -14.08 13.04
CA TRP A 41 4.92 -13.13 13.22
C TRP A 41 3.87 -13.26 12.11
N LEU A 42 4.29 -13.38 10.84
CA LEU A 42 3.39 -13.58 9.71
C LEU A 42 2.59 -14.88 9.83
N ARG A 43 3.24 -15.97 10.28
CA ARG A 43 2.62 -17.29 10.41
C ARG A 43 1.66 -17.42 11.59
N ASN A 44 1.79 -16.57 12.58
CA ASN A 44 0.99 -16.61 13.79
C ASN A 44 0.05 -15.39 13.90
N GLU A 45 0.52 -14.27 14.43
CA GLU A 45 -0.30 -13.11 14.77
C GLU A 45 -0.98 -12.49 13.56
N PHE A 46 -0.22 -12.27 12.47
CA PHE A 46 -0.77 -11.69 11.24
C PHE A 46 -1.77 -12.63 10.58
N LYS A 47 -1.47 -13.94 10.52
CA LYS A 47 -2.40 -14.96 10.02
C LYS A 47 -3.71 -14.96 10.79
N GLU A 48 -3.65 -15.00 12.12
CA GLU A 48 -4.84 -15.01 12.97
C GLU A 48 -5.70 -13.78 12.68
N TRP A 49 -5.06 -12.60 12.65
CA TRP A 49 -5.76 -11.36 12.33
C TRP A 49 -6.42 -11.39 10.95
N ILE A 50 -5.71 -11.83 9.90
CA ILE A 50 -6.25 -11.96 8.54
C ILE A 50 -7.50 -12.86 8.53
N GLN A 51 -7.49 -13.96 9.28
CA GLN A 51 -8.63 -14.89 9.33
C GLN A 51 -9.86 -14.26 10.00
N LEU A 52 -9.65 -13.41 11.00
CA LEU A 52 -10.72 -12.76 11.75
C LEU A 52 -11.34 -11.55 11.02
N LEU A 53 -10.65 -10.95 10.05
CA LEU A 53 -11.21 -9.82 9.30
C LEU A 53 -12.55 -10.17 8.65
N PRO A 54 -13.58 -9.30 8.74
CA PRO A 54 -14.91 -9.56 8.17
C PRO A 54 -14.97 -9.28 6.66
N CYS A 55 -14.12 -9.97 5.89
CA CYS A 55 -14.02 -9.82 4.43
C CYS A 55 -13.76 -11.16 3.74
N GLU A 56 -14.00 -11.22 2.42
CA GLU A 56 -13.73 -12.41 1.62
C GLU A 56 -12.28 -12.49 1.16
N ARG A 57 -11.64 -11.34 0.89
CA ARG A 57 -10.25 -11.25 0.45
C ARG A 57 -9.53 -10.11 1.17
N VAL A 58 -8.26 -10.31 1.41
CA VAL A 58 -7.31 -9.26 1.79
C VAL A 58 -6.28 -9.15 0.68
N ILE A 59 -6.16 -7.98 0.06
CA ILE A 59 -5.21 -7.72 -1.03
C ILE A 59 -4.12 -6.82 -0.47
N LEU A 60 -2.88 -7.31 -0.48
CA LEU A 60 -1.71 -6.67 0.12
C LEU A 60 -0.65 -6.39 -0.94
N THR A 61 -0.15 -5.16 -1.00
CA THR A 61 1.16 -4.83 -1.56
C THR A 61 2.10 -4.42 -0.42
N PRO A 62 3.38 -4.83 -0.42
CA PRO A 62 4.30 -4.46 0.66
C PRO A 62 4.78 -3.01 0.56
N GLY A 63 5.46 -2.52 1.61
CA GLY A 63 6.07 -1.19 1.68
C GLY A 63 7.58 -1.24 1.98
N ASN A 64 8.16 -0.06 2.19
CA ASN A 64 9.61 0.05 2.34
C ASN A 64 10.13 -0.45 3.70
N HIS A 65 9.30 -0.65 4.69
CA HIS A 65 9.64 -1.31 5.95
C HIS A 65 9.44 -2.84 5.91
N ASP A 66 8.90 -3.39 4.84
CA ASP A 66 8.58 -4.80 4.72
C ASP A 66 9.75 -5.62 4.14
N PHE A 67 10.92 -5.54 4.79
CA PHE A 67 12.19 -6.12 4.31
C PHE A 67 12.12 -7.61 4.01
N TYR A 68 11.33 -8.37 4.77
CA TYR A 68 11.16 -9.81 4.57
C TYR A 68 10.62 -10.13 3.18
N PHE A 69 9.61 -9.39 2.73
CA PHE A 69 8.98 -9.59 1.42
C PHE A 69 9.96 -9.30 0.28
N HIS A 70 10.85 -8.32 0.47
CA HIS A 70 11.84 -7.93 -0.53
C HIS A 70 13.09 -8.82 -0.56
N SER A 71 13.51 -9.37 0.58
CA SER A 71 14.81 -10.04 0.71
C SER A 71 14.76 -11.55 0.94
N ALA A 72 13.62 -12.10 1.35
CA ALA A 72 13.49 -13.54 1.56
C ALA A 72 13.59 -14.30 0.23
N PRO A 73 14.17 -15.51 0.23
CA PRO A 73 14.10 -16.39 -0.94
C PRO A 73 12.65 -16.60 -1.36
N ARG A 74 12.37 -16.54 -2.66
CA ARG A 74 11.00 -16.60 -3.20
C ARG A 74 10.22 -17.81 -2.70
N THR A 75 10.84 -18.97 -2.68
CA THR A 75 10.23 -20.22 -2.19
C THR A 75 9.83 -20.13 -0.72
N LYS A 76 10.64 -19.44 0.11
CA LYS A 76 10.31 -19.24 1.53
C LYS A 76 9.17 -18.25 1.69
N LEU A 77 9.17 -17.16 0.95
CA LEU A 77 8.07 -16.19 0.96
C LEU A 77 6.75 -16.84 0.55
N GLU A 78 6.76 -17.63 -0.53
CA GLU A 78 5.59 -18.37 -0.99
C GLU A 78 5.07 -19.37 0.06
N ASP A 79 5.97 -20.09 0.74
CA ASP A 79 5.60 -20.99 1.83
C ASP A 79 4.95 -20.22 2.99
N THR A 80 5.51 -19.07 3.37
CA THR A 80 4.93 -18.20 4.41
C THR A 80 3.54 -17.69 4.02
N LEU A 81 3.39 -17.16 2.81
CA LEU A 81 2.10 -16.65 2.31
C LEU A 81 1.04 -17.77 2.21
N ASN A 82 1.44 -18.95 1.76
CA ASN A 82 0.56 -20.13 1.74
C ASN A 82 0.11 -20.54 3.16
N HIS A 83 0.99 -20.37 4.15
CA HIS A 83 0.65 -20.64 5.55
C HIS A 83 -0.34 -19.61 6.13
N VAL A 84 -0.21 -18.33 5.78
CA VAL A 84 -1.20 -17.29 6.13
C VAL A 84 -2.58 -17.65 5.56
N GLY A 85 -2.62 -18.14 4.34
CA GLY A 85 -3.80 -18.78 3.77
C GLY A 85 -4.40 -18.03 2.59
N LYS A 86 -5.33 -18.69 1.92
CA LYS A 86 -5.93 -18.26 0.63
C LYS A 86 -6.77 -16.97 0.71
N LYS A 87 -7.08 -16.47 1.89
CA LYS A 87 -7.78 -15.19 2.06
C LYS A 87 -6.88 -14.02 1.72
N LEU A 88 -5.55 -14.16 1.95
CA LEU A 88 -4.53 -13.19 1.58
C LEU A 88 -4.14 -13.35 0.11
N VAL A 89 -4.20 -12.26 -0.63
CA VAL A 89 -3.67 -12.10 -2.00
C VAL A 89 -2.51 -11.12 -1.92
N TYR A 90 -1.31 -11.60 -2.19
CA TYR A 90 -0.10 -10.80 -2.20
C TYR A 90 0.19 -10.31 -3.62
N LEU A 91 0.37 -8.99 -3.77
CA LEU A 91 0.66 -8.35 -5.05
C LEU A 91 1.99 -7.59 -4.99
N GLU A 92 2.93 -8.05 -5.82
CA GLU A 92 4.20 -7.41 -6.13
C GLU A 92 4.35 -7.40 -7.64
N ASP A 93 4.24 -6.22 -8.27
CA ASP A 93 4.20 -6.05 -9.72
C ASP A 93 3.26 -7.06 -10.41
N SER A 94 2.12 -7.27 -9.84
CA SER A 94 1.18 -8.30 -10.29
C SER A 94 -0.27 -7.86 -10.15
N SER A 95 -1.12 -8.47 -10.98
CA SER A 95 -2.55 -8.20 -11.03
C SER A 95 -3.36 -9.32 -10.38
N TYR A 96 -4.54 -8.96 -9.88
CA TYR A 96 -5.55 -9.88 -9.41
C TYR A 96 -6.94 -9.40 -9.81
N ILE A 97 -7.80 -10.30 -10.23
CA ILE A 97 -9.20 -9.98 -10.56
C ILE A 97 -10.11 -10.62 -9.53
N TYR A 98 -10.98 -9.83 -8.93
CA TYR A 98 -11.95 -10.29 -7.96
C TYR A 98 -13.33 -9.70 -8.26
N LYS A 99 -14.34 -10.58 -8.45
CA LYS A 99 -15.72 -10.18 -8.81
C LYS A 99 -15.79 -9.20 -10.00
N GLY A 100 -14.85 -9.32 -10.95
CA GLY A 100 -14.79 -8.47 -12.15
C GLY A 100 -14.11 -7.12 -11.95
N VAL A 101 -13.56 -6.84 -10.77
CA VAL A 101 -12.71 -5.69 -10.47
C VAL A 101 -11.24 -6.10 -10.57
N SER A 102 -10.45 -5.34 -11.31
CA SER A 102 -9.01 -5.55 -11.47
C SER A 102 -8.20 -4.77 -10.45
N PHE A 103 -7.28 -5.44 -9.78
CA PHE A 103 -6.35 -4.90 -8.81
C PHE A 103 -4.91 -5.05 -9.31
N TYR A 104 -4.07 -4.07 -9.02
CA TYR A 104 -2.62 -4.17 -9.24
C TYR A 104 -1.88 -3.66 -8.02
N GLY A 105 -0.81 -4.36 -7.60
CA GLY A 105 0.05 -3.96 -6.50
C GLY A 105 1.44 -3.54 -6.97
N CYS A 106 1.84 -2.30 -6.64
CA CYS A 106 3.16 -1.74 -6.91
C CYS A 106 3.80 -1.26 -5.60
N PRO A 107 4.77 -2.02 -5.05
CA PRO A 107 5.38 -1.70 -3.75
C PRO A 107 6.46 -0.62 -3.81
N TRP A 108 6.93 -0.27 -5.00
CA TRP A 108 8.15 0.49 -5.23
C TRP A 108 8.06 1.93 -4.77
N CYS A 109 9.14 2.38 -4.10
CA CYS A 109 9.27 3.72 -3.56
C CYS A 109 10.54 4.40 -4.09
N THR A 110 10.48 5.72 -4.24
CA THR A 110 11.68 6.55 -4.36
C THR A 110 12.26 6.76 -2.96
N GLY A 111 13.51 6.46 -2.75
CA GLY A 111 14.12 6.57 -1.43
C GLY A 111 15.60 6.24 -1.43
N PRO A 112 16.29 6.40 -0.30
CA PRO A 112 17.68 6.05 -0.18
C PRO A 112 17.89 4.53 -0.27
N LEU A 113 19.09 4.15 -0.67
CA LEU A 113 19.51 2.74 -0.70
C LEU A 113 19.39 2.06 0.66
N GLY A 114 19.07 0.78 0.64
CA GLY A 114 19.00 -0.05 1.85
C GLY A 114 17.61 -0.10 2.49
N TRP A 115 16.61 0.53 1.89
CA TRP A 115 15.20 0.28 2.20
C TRP A 115 14.62 -0.77 1.26
N ALA A 116 13.62 -1.50 1.73
CA ALA A 116 12.93 -2.46 0.89
C ALA A 116 12.17 -1.72 -0.23
N PHE A 117 12.08 -2.33 -1.39
CA PHE A 117 11.40 -1.77 -2.56
C PHE A 117 11.81 -0.34 -2.97
N CYS A 118 13.04 0.06 -2.58
CA CYS A 118 13.64 1.33 -2.98
C CYS A 118 14.88 1.04 -3.85
N PRO A 119 14.73 0.90 -5.19
CA PRO A 119 15.84 0.53 -6.06
C PRO A 119 16.93 1.59 -6.11
N GLY A 120 16.61 2.84 -5.79
CA GLY A 120 17.53 3.97 -5.95
C GLY A 120 17.93 4.15 -7.42
N ASN A 121 19.17 4.60 -7.66
CA ASN A 121 19.81 4.55 -8.98
C ASN A 121 20.78 3.37 -9.08
N SER A 122 20.54 2.27 -8.37
CA SER A 122 21.52 1.22 -8.20
C SER A 122 20.93 -0.19 -8.26
N MET A 123 21.82 -1.09 -8.59
CA MET A 123 21.63 -2.50 -8.87
C MET A 123 20.77 -3.23 -7.83
N LEU A 124 19.64 -3.80 -8.25
CA LEU A 124 19.01 -4.90 -7.55
C LEU A 124 19.81 -6.18 -7.82
N PHE A 125 20.22 -6.85 -6.75
CA PHE A 125 20.88 -8.14 -6.87
C PHE A 125 19.81 -9.25 -6.84
N HIS A 126 19.37 -9.69 -8.02
CA HIS A 126 18.64 -10.94 -8.16
C HIS A 126 19.55 -11.98 -8.81
N GLY A 127 20.14 -12.86 -7.98
CA GLY A 127 20.99 -13.95 -8.46
C GLY A 127 22.33 -13.50 -9.04
N VAL A 128 22.84 -14.24 -10.02
CA VAL A 128 24.18 -14.07 -10.61
C VAL A 128 24.28 -12.89 -11.59
N TYR A 129 23.15 -12.31 -12.01
CA TYR A 129 23.11 -11.22 -12.99
C TYR A 129 22.80 -9.89 -12.31
N LYS A 130 23.66 -8.90 -12.57
CA LYS A 130 23.49 -7.51 -12.14
C LYS A 130 22.68 -6.78 -13.21
N GLU A 131 21.38 -6.67 -13.04
CA GLU A 131 20.58 -5.73 -13.82
C GLU A 131 20.50 -4.41 -13.07
N ILE A 132 20.71 -3.30 -13.79
CA ILE A 132 20.42 -1.97 -13.30
C ILE A 132 18.92 -1.79 -13.51
N VAL A 133 18.16 -1.81 -12.43
CA VAL A 133 16.73 -1.60 -12.47
C VAL A 133 16.44 -0.21 -11.91
N THR A 134 15.71 0.58 -12.67
CA THR A 134 15.30 1.93 -12.26
C THR A 134 13.88 1.91 -11.71
N ILE A 135 13.53 2.96 -11.00
CA ILE A 135 12.14 3.12 -10.52
C ILE A 135 11.17 3.27 -11.70
N GLU A 136 11.63 3.83 -12.82
CA GLU A 136 10.86 3.92 -14.07
C GLU A 136 10.53 2.55 -14.63
N ASP A 137 11.48 1.60 -14.60
CA ASP A 137 11.24 0.23 -15.06
C ASP A 137 10.16 -0.45 -14.23
N MET A 138 10.08 -0.11 -12.93
CA MET A 138 9.04 -0.62 -12.06
C MET A 138 7.68 0.00 -12.36
N TYR A 139 7.62 1.32 -12.50
CA TYR A 139 6.36 2.01 -12.79
C TYR A 139 5.83 1.72 -14.19
N ASN A 140 6.72 1.39 -15.16
CA ASN A 140 6.34 0.94 -16.50
C ASN A 140 5.52 -0.36 -16.49
N LYS A 141 5.65 -1.18 -15.46
CA LYS A 141 4.89 -2.42 -15.30
C LYS A 141 3.43 -2.20 -14.90
N ILE A 142 3.09 -1.04 -14.34
CA ILE A 142 1.73 -0.73 -13.90
C ILE A 142 0.80 -0.75 -15.13
N PRO A 143 -0.18 -1.66 -15.22
CA PRO A 143 -1.15 -1.69 -16.30
C PRO A 143 -2.30 -0.70 -16.05
N GLU A 144 -3.23 -0.61 -16.97
CA GLU A 144 -4.57 -0.11 -16.67
C GLU A 144 -5.27 -1.09 -15.71
N CYS A 145 -5.93 -0.56 -14.69
CA CYS A 145 -6.65 -1.36 -13.70
C CYS A 145 -7.71 -0.52 -12.99
N ASP A 146 -8.70 -1.17 -12.39
CA ASP A 146 -9.72 -0.47 -11.63
C ASP A 146 -9.16 0.06 -10.30
N VAL A 147 -8.37 -0.76 -9.59
CA VAL A 147 -7.80 -0.43 -8.28
C VAL A 147 -6.29 -0.63 -8.29
N LEU A 148 -5.56 0.45 -8.11
CA LEU A 148 -4.12 0.45 -7.95
C LEU A 148 -3.74 0.59 -6.47
N LEU A 149 -2.94 -0.34 -5.97
CA LEU A 149 -2.31 -0.25 -4.66
C LEU A 149 -0.85 0.15 -4.85
N THR A 150 -0.45 1.30 -4.33
CA THR A 150 0.96 1.69 -4.23
C THR A 150 1.32 1.90 -2.77
N HIS A 151 2.58 1.64 -2.37
CA HIS A 151 2.96 2.04 -1.03
C HIS A 151 3.22 3.54 -0.99
N GLN A 152 4.13 4.06 -1.82
CA GLN A 152 4.37 5.50 -1.93
C GLN A 152 3.25 6.18 -2.74
N PRO A 153 2.72 7.33 -2.30
CA PRO A 153 1.78 8.11 -3.09
C PRO A 153 2.47 8.80 -4.28
N PRO A 154 1.76 9.10 -5.37
CA PRO A 154 2.23 10.06 -6.34
C PRO A 154 2.27 11.48 -5.74
N SER A 155 3.14 12.34 -6.26
CA SER A 155 3.18 13.77 -5.89
C SER A 155 2.00 14.51 -6.54
N ILE A 156 0.86 14.49 -5.87
CA ILE A 156 -0.40 15.12 -6.30
C ILE A 156 -0.96 15.90 -5.11
N GLU A 157 -1.12 17.21 -5.26
CA GLU A 157 -1.59 18.11 -4.21
C GLU A 157 -0.86 17.85 -2.87
N ASN A 158 -1.59 17.55 -1.80
CA ASN A 158 -1.02 17.27 -0.48
C ASN A 158 -1.03 15.76 -0.13
N LEU A 159 -1.39 14.89 -1.07
CA LEU A 159 -1.49 13.44 -0.83
C LEU A 159 -0.22 12.85 -0.20
N GLY A 160 0.93 13.26 -0.71
CA GLY A 160 2.26 12.85 -0.26
C GLY A 160 3.00 13.91 0.57
N THR A 161 2.35 14.98 1.00
CA THR A 161 2.98 16.09 1.72
C THR A 161 2.84 15.94 3.22
N SER A 162 3.94 15.58 3.90
CA SER A 162 3.95 15.51 5.36
C SER A 162 3.71 16.90 5.96
N PHE A 163 2.95 16.95 7.06
CA PHE A 163 2.62 18.20 7.76
C PHE A 163 2.07 19.29 6.83
N HIS A 164 1.24 18.92 5.86
CA HIS A 164 0.73 19.84 4.83
C HIS A 164 -0.01 21.06 5.40
N TRP A 165 -0.54 20.98 6.62
CA TRP A 165 -1.16 22.11 7.36
C TRP A 165 -0.15 23.12 7.96
N ASP A 166 1.15 22.78 7.99
CA ASP A 166 2.23 23.64 8.51
C ASP A 166 3.26 23.90 7.41
N LYS A 167 3.14 25.02 6.73
CA LYS A 167 4.00 25.39 5.59
C LYS A 167 5.50 25.39 5.91
N ALA A 168 5.89 25.62 7.17
CA ALA A 168 7.30 25.64 7.59
C ALA A 168 7.89 24.22 7.69
N ARG A 169 7.05 23.21 7.89
CA ARG A 169 7.43 21.81 8.05
C ARG A 169 7.02 20.94 6.87
N ALA A 170 6.15 21.45 6.02
CA ALA A 170 5.61 20.70 4.88
C ALA A 170 6.74 20.23 3.96
N LYS A 171 6.71 18.93 3.63
CA LYS A 171 7.64 18.32 2.69
C LYS A 171 6.92 17.25 1.88
N ASP A 172 6.98 17.37 0.57
CA ASP A 172 6.44 16.36 -0.34
C ASP A 172 7.40 15.16 -0.42
N TRP A 173 6.89 13.99 -0.08
CA TRP A 173 7.52 12.68 -0.18
C TRP A 173 6.84 11.81 -1.23
N GLY A 174 5.86 12.35 -1.94
CA GLY A 174 5.24 11.71 -3.07
C GLY A 174 6.22 11.53 -4.24
N SER A 175 5.91 10.65 -5.14
CA SER A 175 6.73 10.37 -6.33
C SER A 175 6.22 11.14 -7.54
N ASP A 176 7.01 12.12 -8.01
CA ASP A 176 6.76 12.81 -9.29
C ASP A 176 6.78 11.84 -10.47
N ARG A 177 7.67 10.84 -10.43
CA ARG A 177 7.79 9.83 -11.48
C ARG A 177 6.54 8.97 -11.55
N LEU A 178 6.02 8.53 -10.39
CA LEU A 178 4.75 7.81 -10.34
C LEU A 178 3.61 8.69 -10.89
N ARG A 179 3.53 9.95 -10.47
CA ARG A 179 2.51 10.90 -10.97
C ARG A 179 2.52 11.01 -12.49
N VAL A 180 3.71 11.13 -13.10
CA VAL A 180 3.84 11.21 -14.57
C VAL A 180 3.35 9.91 -15.22
N HIS A 181 3.73 8.77 -14.67
CA HIS A 181 3.33 7.45 -15.19
C HIS A 181 1.82 7.20 -15.13
N LEU A 182 1.17 7.68 -14.06
CA LEU A 182 -0.28 7.48 -13.88
C LEU A 182 -1.11 8.33 -14.84
N LYS A 183 -0.58 9.44 -15.36
CA LYS A 183 -1.30 10.27 -16.35
C LYS A 183 -1.70 9.51 -17.62
N ASP A 184 -0.91 8.51 -18.00
CA ASP A 184 -1.11 7.72 -19.21
C ASP A 184 -1.85 6.40 -18.94
N LYS A 185 -2.50 6.28 -17.76
CA LYS A 185 -3.20 5.07 -17.33
C LYS A 185 -4.67 5.34 -17.03
N ASN A 186 -5.53 4.41 -17.42
CA ASN A 186 -6.93 4.40 -17.01
C ASN A 186 -7.08 3.64 -15.69
N ILE A 187 -7.07 4.39 -14.57
CA ILE A 187 -7.14 3.86 -13.21
C ILE A 187 -8.30 4.55 -12.49
N LEU A 188 -9.22 3.80 -11.90
CA LEU A 188 -10.36 4.40 -11.18
C LEU A 188 -9.97 4.92 -9.81
N VAL A 189 -9.21 4.13 -9.06
CA VAL A 189 -8.77 4.51 -7.72
C VAL A 189 -7.34 4.06 -7.42
N ASN A 190 -6.56 4.95 -6.79
CA ASN A 190 -5.28 4.60 -6.19
C ASN A 190 -5.36 4.75 -4.67
N PHE A 191 -4.96 3.68 -3.97
CA PHE A 191 -4.70 3.71 -2.53
C PHE A 191 -3.21 3.70 -2.28
N SER A 192 -2.75 4.57 -1.38
CA SER A 192 -1.35 4.67 -0.96
C SER A 192 -1.22 4.92 0.53
N GLY A 193 -0.01 4.78 1.06
CA GLY A 193 0.37 5.09 2.43
C GLY A 193 1.68 5.86 2.50
N HIS A 194 2.67 5.34 3.25
CA HIS A 194 4.05 5.85 3.35
C HIS A 194 4.18 7.23 4.00
N VAL A 195 3.35 8.18 3.64
CA VAL A 195 3.36 9.55 4.19
C VAL A 195 2.23 9.68 5.21
N HIS A 196 2.57 9.39 6.46
CA HIS A 196 1.58 9.24 7.54
C HIS A 196 0.72 10.48 7.77
N SER A 197 1.30 11.68 7.63
CA SER A 197 0.63 12.96 7.79
C SER A 197 0.30 13.65 6.45
N GLY A 198 0.29 12.88 5.35
CA GLY A 198 -0.25 13.35 4.08
C GLY A 198 -1.74 13.66 4.18
N ASP A 199 -2.30 14.24 3.13
CA ASP A 199 -3.72 14.52 3.09
C ASP A 199 -4.52 13.22 2.96
N HIS A 200 -5.43 12.99 3.88
CA HIS A 200 -6.31 11.83 3.91
C HIS A 200 -7.66 12.07 3.23
N GLU A 201 -7.90 13.26 2.71
CA GLU A 201 -9.12 13.56 1.96
C GLU A 201 -9.10 12.91 0.57
N ARG A 202 -10.24 12.91 -0.06
CA ARG A 202 -10.39 12.41 -1.42
C ARG A 202 -9.82 13.42 -2.40
N ILE A 203 -8.86 13.00 -3.22
CA ILE A 203 -8.27 13.83 -4.27
C ILE A 203 -8.68 13.27 -5.64
N LEU A 204 -9.15 14.14 -6.52
CA LEU A 204 -9.45 13.84 -7.92
C LEU A 204 -8.33 14.37 -8.80
N TYR A 205 -7.80 13.53 -9.67
CA TYR A 205 -6.77 13.92 -10.60
C TYR A 205 -7.02 13.29 -11.98
N PRO A 206 -7.03 14.09 -13.06
CA PRO A 206 -7.30 13.58 -14.39
C PRO A 206 -6.18 12.68 -14.89
N THR A 207 -6.56 11.49 -15.36
CA THR A 207 -5.71 10.53 -16.05
C THR A 207 -6.26 10.24 -17.44
N LEU A 208 -5.61 9.35 -18.21
CA LEU A 208 -6.10 8.97 -19.53
C LEU A 208 -7.45 8.24 -19.40
N GLY A 209 -8.50 8.87 -19.90
CA GLY A 209 -9.84 8.29 -20.00
C GLY A 209 -10.73 8.36 -18.75
N CYS A 210 -10.21 8.77 -17.59
CA CYS A 210 -11.03 8.99 -16.40
C CYS A 210 -10.36 9.96 -15.41
N ASP A 211 -11.14 10.40 -14.42
CA ASP A 211 -10.60 11.08 -13.25
C ASP A 211 -10.27 10.04 -12.19
N THR A 212 -8.98 9.80 -11.96
CA THR A 212 -8.55 8.88 -10.91
C THR A 212 -8.80 9.49 -9.53
N VAL A 213 -9.37 8.70 -8.63
CA VAL A 213 -9.54 9.06 -7.22
C VAL A 213 -8.32 8.57 -6.44
N PHE A 214 -7.71 9.45 -5.66
CA PHE A 214 -6.55 9.13 -4.83
C PHE A 214 -6.89 9.21 -3.35
N TYR A 215 -6.38 8.25 -2.58
CA TYR A 215 -6.49 8.21 -1.13
C TYR A 215 -5.17 7.84 -0.47
N ASN A 216 -4.76 8.65 0.50
CA ASN A 216 -3.81 8.21 1.51
C ASN A 216 -4.59 7.42 2.57
N VAL A 217 -4.21 6.16 2.76
CA VAL A 217 -4.90 5.22 3.67
C VAL A 217 -4.03 4.77 4.84
N SER A 218 -2.96 5.53 5.15
CA SER A 218 -2.17 5.32 6.37
C SER A 218 -3.07 5.43 7.61
N ILE A 219 -2.91 4.52 8.56
CA ILE A 219 -3.60 4.59 9.85
C ILE A 219 -2.75 5.23 10.95
N LYS A 220 -1.49 5.53 10.67
CA LYS A 220 -0.53 6.10 11.62
C LYS A 220 -0.29 7.58 11.36
N ASN A 221 0.16 8.28 12.41
CA ASN A 221 0.78 9.59 12.29
C ASN A 221 2.33 9.49 12.28
N GLU A 222 3.02 10.64 12.14
CA GLU A 222 4.48 10.71 12.09
C GLU A 222 5.18 10.24 13.40
N GLN A 223 4.46 10.02 14.47
CA GLN A 223 4.95 9.41 15.71
C GLN A 223 4.65 7.91 15.78
N TYR A 224 4.21 7.30 14.67
CA TYR A 224 3.80 5.90 14.58
C TYR A 224 2.63 5.52 15.52
N LYS A 225 1.85 6.50 15.97
CA LYS A 225 0.62 6.27 16.73
C LYS A 225 -0.56 6.14 15.78
N VAL A 226 -1.53 5.30 16.12
CA VAL A 226 -2.80 5.22 15.39
C VAL A 226 -3.51 6.58 15.50
N ALA A 227 -3.85 7.16 14.37
CA ALA A 227 -4.46 8.48 14.27
C ALA A 227 -5.63 8.52 13.28
N PHE A 228 -5.72 7.54 12.38
CA PHE A 228 -6.75 7.50 11.34
C PHE A 228 -7.45 6.15 11.33
N GLN A 229 -8.74 6.17 11.01
CA GLN A 229 -9.55 4.96 10.82
C GLN A 229 -9.38 4.39 9.41
N PRO A 230 -9.59 3.08 9.21
CA PRO A 230 -9.72 2.51 7.89
C PRO A 230 -10.77 3.26 7.05
N ARG A 231 -10.46 3.52 5.79
CA ARG A 231 -11.41 4.14 4.85
C ARG A 231 -12.26 3.08 4.17
N TYR A 232 -13.54 3.39 3.98
CA TYR A 232 -14.49 2.53 3.30
C TYR A 232 -14.98 3.21 2.02
N ILE A 233 -14.97 2.48 0.92
CA ILE A 233 -15.55 2.91 -0.35
C ILE A 233 -16.44 1.81 -0.93
N LEU A 234 -17.44 2.21 -1.69
CA LEU A 234 -18.18 1.35 -2.58
C LEU A 234 -17.73 1.63 -4.02
N LEU A 235 -17.22 0.60 -4.69
CA LEU A 235 -16.89 0.65 -6.10
C LEU A 235 -17.99 -0.04 -6.89
N ASN A 236 -18.73 0.72 -7.70
CA ASN A 236 -19.65 0.15 -8.68
C ASN A 236 -18.88 -0.13 -9.97
N LYS A 237 -18.74 -1.42 -10.30
CA LYS A 237 -17.97 -1.85 -11.46
C LYS A 237 -18.67 -1.60 -12.80
N GLU A 238 -20.00 -1.48 -12.83
CA GLU A 238 -20.77 -1.35 -14.05
C GLU A 238 -20.65 0.06 -14.64
N ASP A 239 -20.82 1.07 -13.81
CA ASP A 239 -20.70 2.48 -14.18
C ASP A 239 -19.37 3.12 -13.77
N LYS A 240 -18.48 2.33 -13.14
CA LYS A 240 -17.15 2.75 -12.64
C LYS A 240 -17.20 3.93 -11.68
N THR A 241 -18.28 4.04 -10.90
CA THR A 241 -18.43 5.08 -9.87
C THR A 241 -17.85 4.66 -8.54
N ILE A 242 -17.34 5.63 -7.79
CA ILE A 242 -16.81 5.46 -6.43
C ILE A 242 -17.65 6.29 -5.49
N ILE A 243 -18.25 5.62 -4.50
CA ILE A 243 -19.02 6.24 -3.44
C ILE A 243 -18.29 6.06 -2.12
N GLU A 244 -18.05 7.14 -1.40
CA GLU A 244 -17.47 7.07 -0.06
C GLU A 244 -18.53 6.63 0.95
N MET A 245 -18.22 5.59 1.72
CA MET A 245 -19.10 5.03 2.75
C MET A 245 -18.79 5.54 4.17
N GLY A 246 -17.97 6.57 4.30
CA GLY A 246 -17.62 7.18 5.58
C GLY A 246 -16.37 8.05 5.54
N THR A 247 -16.37 9.08 6.36
CA THR A 247 -15.22 9.97 6.54
C THR A 247 -14.21 9.36 7.50
N THR A 248 -12.93 9.49 7.19
CA THR A 248 -11.84 9.21 8.13
C THR A 248 -11.95 10.21 9.27
N LYS A 249 -12.59 9.85 10.38
CA LYS A 249 -12.56 10.70 11.57
C LYS A 249 -11.18 10.55 12.22
N MET A 250 -10.55 11.69 12.49
CA MET A 250 -9.34 11.71 13.31
C MET A 250 -9.69 11.16 14.70
N ILE A 251 -8.91 10.19 15.19
CA ILE A 251 -9.05 9.73 16.56
C ILE A 251 -8.42 10.80 17.43
N THR A 252 -9.24 11.54 18.20
CA THR A 252 -8.73 12.36 19.30
C THR A 252 -8.30 11.40 20.41
N LEU A 253 -7.00 11.26 20.58
CA LEU A 253 -6.44 10.57 21.74
C LEU A 253 -6.47 11.58 22.90
N ASP A 254 -7.37 11.36 23.87
CA ASP A 254 -7.35 12.02 25.18
C ASP A 254 -6.11 11.59 25.99
#